data_34825c0c9b6ada8df1171d905dcb4d89
#
_entry.id   34825c0c9b6ada8df1171d905dcb4d89
#
_cell.length_a   1.000
_cell.length_b   1.000
_cell.length_c   1.000
_cell.angle_alpha   90.00
_cell.angle_beta   90.00
_cell.angle_gamma   90.00
#
_symmetry.space_group_name_H-M   'P 1'
#
loop_
_entity.id
_entity.type
_entity.pdbx_description
1 polymer ?
#
loop_
_entity_poly.entity_id
_entity_poly.type
_entity_poly.pdbx_seq_one_letter_code
_entity_poly.pdbx_strand_id
1 'polypeptide(L)'
;MAEDSAGGEDLEGKLPLAEELRLISSTQKTAILMMLLGEEEASNILTHLEPKEVQHLGSAMMSVSXVSQEAVGAVLDEFITLIKHQTSLGFGSTDYVENVMVKALGEDKAYSVLNRIMPQNASGGM
;
A
#
# COMPACT_ATOMS: atom_id res chain seq x y z
N MET A 1 2.10 15.25 -35.45
CA MET A 1 2.02 15.01 -35.09
C MET A 1 1.93 14.60 -34.14
N ALA A 2 1.99 14.55 -34.39
CA ALA A 2 1.88 14.17 -33.58
C ALA A 2 2.11 13.58 -32.78
N GLU A 3 2.48 13.65 -32.86
CA GLU A 3 2.64 13.10 -32.24
C GLU A 3 2.80 12.92 -31.27
N ASP A 4 2.98 13.30 -31.35
CA ASP A 4 3.11 13.16 -30.48
C ASP A 4 2.77 12.92 -29.59
N SER A 5 2.88 13.33 -29.70
CA SER A 5 2.47 13.12 -28.95
C SER A 5 2.18 12.26 -28.51
N ALA A 6 2.25 12.29 -28.83
CA ALA A 6 1.78 11.25 -28.78
C ALA A 6 2.14 10.44 -27.87
N GLY A 7 3.01 10.51 -27.73
CA GLY A 7 3.38 9.59 -26.99
C GLY A 7 2.52 9.20 -25.98
N GLY A 8 1.97 9.96 -25.47
CA GLY A 8 1.39 9.58 -24.42
C GLY A 8 0.29 8.84 -24.55
N GLU A 9 -0.49 9.13 -25.28
CA GLU A 9 -1.50 8.55 -25.26
C GLU A 9 -1.66 7.67 -25.96
N ASP A 10 -1.36 7.38 -26.21
CA ASP A 10 -1.41 6.56 -26.76
C ASP A 10 -2.26 5.93 -27.37
N LEU A 11 -2.11 5.33 -28.05
CA LEU A 11 -2.66 4.55 -28.84
C LEU A 11 -3.88 4.01 -28.39
N GLU A 12 -4.07 3.63 -27.27
CA GLU A 12 -5.28 3.14 -26.77
C GLU A 12 -6.01 4.17 -25.98
N GLY A 13 -5.64 5.39 -26.11
CA GLY A 13 -6.28 6.42 -25.37
C GLY A 13 -5.82 6.51 -23.94
N LYS A 14 -4.77 5.83 -23.58
CA LYS A 14 -4.30 5.91 -22.23
C LYS A 14 -3.57 7.18 -21.97
N LEU A 15 -3.69 7.71 -20.78
CA LEU A 15 -2.95 8.88 -20.39
C LEU A 15 -1.55 8.51 -19.96
N PRO A 16 -0.60 9.41 -20.10
CA PRO A 16 0.70 9.19 -19.50
C PRO A 16 0.54 9.01 -17.99
N LEU A 17 1.43 8.27 -17.40
CA LEU A 17 1.32 7.95 -16.00
C LEU A 17 1.26 9.20 -15.13
N ALA A 18 2.11 10.19 -15.38
CA ALA A 18 2.09 11.38 -14.55
C ALA A 18 0.75 12.09 -14.62
N GLU A 19 0.16 12.11 -15.81
CA GLU A 19 -1.12 12.76 -15.96
C GLU A 19 -2.20 11.96 -15.25
N GLU A 20 -2.16 10.66 -15.40
CA GLU A 20 -3.13 9.82 -14.75
C GLU A 20 -3.07 10.01 -13.24
N LEU A 21 -1.86 10.07 -12.69
CA LEU A 21 -1.72 10.23 -11.24
C LEU A 21 -2.27 11.56 -10.77
N ARG A 22 -2.11 12.59 -11.58
CA ARG A 22 -2.63 13.88 -11.16
C ARG A 22 -4.15 13.90 -11.12
N LEU A 23 -4.79 13.07 -11.91
CA LEU A 23 -6.24 13.05 -11.94
C LEU A 23 -6.84 12.16 -10.85
N ILE A 24 -6.04 11.43 -10.14
CA ILE A 24 -6.55 10.55 -9.11
C ILE A 24 -6.65 11.32 -7.80
N SER A 25 -7.84 11.42 -7.27
CA SER A 25 -8.06 12.15 -6.03
C SER A 25 -7.58 11.37 -4.83
N SER A 26 -7.50 12.01 -3.68
CA SER A 26 -7.11 11.32 -2.46
C SER A 26 -8.10 10.22 -2.12
N THR A 27 -9.37 10.47 -2.31
CA THR A 27 -10.36 9.44 -2.04
C THR A 27 -10.17 8.26 -2.97
N GLN A 28 -9.84 8.53 -4.22
CA GLN A 28 -9.60 7.45 -5.15
C GLN A 28 -8.32 6.69 -4.81
N LYS A 29 -7.30 7.38 -4.30
CA LYS A 29 -6.11 6.67 -3.86
C LYS A 29 -6.44 5.75 -2.69
N THR A 30 -7.26 6.23 -1.77
CA THR A 30 -7.70 5.39 -0.67
C THR A 30 -8.49 4.20 -1.20
N ALA A 31 -9.34 4.43 -2.18
CA ALA A 31 -10.11 3.33 -2.76
C ALA A 31 -9.21 2.29 -3.39
N ILE A 32 -8.15 2.74 -4.05
CA ILE A 32 -7.20 1.79 -4.63
C ILE A 32 -6.59 0.92 -3.54
N LEU A 33 -6.21 1.55 -2.43
CA LEU A 33 -5.64 0.78 -1.34
C LEU A 33 -6.65 -0.22 -0.79
N MET A 34 -7.90 0.21 -0.66
CA MET A 34 -8.94 -0.70 -0.17
C MET A 34 -9.13 -1.88 -1.11
N MET A 35 -9.04 -1.63 -2.42
CA MET A 35 -9.21 -2.70 -3.38
C MET A 35 -8.05 -3.69 -3.33
N LEU A 36 -6.90 -3.24 -2.86
CA LEU A 36 -5.77 -4.13 -2.76
C LEU A 36 -5.81 -5.01 -1.50
N LEU A 37 -6.63 -4.63 -0.54
CA LEU A 37 -6.78 -5.44 0.65
C LEU A 37 -7.77 -6.55 0.34
N GLY A 38 -7.82 -7.53 1.12
CA GLY A 38 -8.84 -8.54 0.97
C GLY A 38 -10.20 -8.02 1.40
N GLU A 39 -11.23 -8.69 0.98
CA GLU A 39 -12.58 -8.25 1.30
C GLU A 39 -12.80 -8.14 2.80
N GLU A 40 -12.22 -9.04 3.54
CA GLU A 40 -12.41 -9.03 4.96
C GLU A 40 -11.78 -7.81 5.61
N GLU A 41 -10.56 -7.49 5.24
CA GLU A 41 -9.90 -6.33 5.79
C GLU A 41 -10.60 -5.05 5.38
N ALA A 42 -11.00 -4.97 4.12
CA ALA A 42 -11.67 -3.78 3.65
C ALA A 42 -12.98 -3.57 4.39
N SER A 43 -13.73 -4.64 4.59
CA SER A 43 -15.00 -4.47 5.27
C SER A 43 -14.79 -4.10 6.74
N ASN A 44 -13.74 -4.61 7.37
CA ASN A 44 -13.46 -4.21 8.74
C ASN A 44 -13.18 -2.72 8.83
N ILE A 45 -12.45 -2.18 7.86
CA ILE A 45 -12.17 -0.76 7.88
C ILE A 45 -13.45 0.02 7.67
N LEU A 46 -14.26 -0.42 6.72
CA LEU A 46 -15.48 0.31 6.42
C LEU A 46 -16.44 0.36 7.60
N THR A 47 -16.42 -0.65 8.45
CA THR A 47 -17.34 -0.63 9.59
C THR A 47 -17.00 0.47 10.59
N HIS A 48 -15.79 1.02 10.52
CA HIS A 48 -15.41 2.08 11.43
C HIS A 48 -15.71 3.46 10.85
N LEU A 49 -16.23 3.54 9.65
CA LEU A 49 -16.49 4.82 9.03
C LEU A 49 -17.95 5.18 9.13
N GLU A 50 -18.23 6.46 8.98
CA GLU A 50 -19.59 6.91 8.97
C GLU A 50 -20.24 6.60 7.63
N PRO A 51 -21.55 6.49 7.59
CA PRO A 51 -22.22 6.13 6.35
C PRO A 51 -21.87 7.01 5.17
N LYS A 52 -21.70 8.31 5.41
CA LYS A 52 -21.36 9.21 4.32
C LYS A 52 -19.98 8.88 3.79
N GLU A 53 -19.04 8.54 4.66
CA GLU A 53 -17.72 8.18 4.23
C GLU A 53 -17.71 6.87 3.47
N VAL A 54 -18.51 5.93 3.93
CA VAL A 54 -18.63 4.65 3.25
C VAL A 54 -19.17 4.88 1.85
N GLN A 55 -20.13 5.76 1.72
CA GLN A 55 -20.72 6.04 0.41
C GLN A 55 -19.68 6.66 -0.53
N HIS A 56 -18.93 7.63 -0.04
CA HIS A 56 -17.92 8.27 -0.86
C HIS A 56 -16.84 7.28 -1.26
N LEU A 57 -16.39 6.49 -0.32
CA LEU A 57 -15.32 5.56 -0.60
C LEU A 57 -15.82 4.45 -1.52
N GLY A 58 -17.01 3.97 -1.32
CA GLY A 58 -17.57 2.95 -2.19
C GLY A 58 -17.72 3.44 -3.63
N SER A 59 -18.15 4.68 -3.77
CA SER A 59 -18.27 5.25 -5.10
C SER A 59 -16.89 5.35 -5.76
N ALA A 60 -15.89 5.75 -4.99
CA ALA A 60 -14.54 5.84 -5.51
C ALA A 60 -14.01 4.45 -5.89
N MET A 61 -14.34 3.45 -5.09
CA MET A 61 -13.89 2.10 -5.39
C MET A 61 -14.45 1.63 -6.73
N MET A 62 -15.68 2.01 -7.02
CA MET A 62 -16.23 1.65 -8.32
C MET A 62 -15.52 2.40 -9.43
N SER A 63 -15.14 3.63 -9.18
CA SER A 63 -14.56 4.44 -10.23
C SER A 63 -13.11 4.14 -10.55
N VAL A 64 -12.39 3.49 -9.66
CA VAL A 64 -10.97 3.26 -9.91
C VAL A 64 -10.68 1.99 -10.67
N SER A 65 -11.73 1.30 -11.09
CA SER A 65 -11.46 0.07 -11.81
C SER A 65 -10.67 0.30 -13.09
N UNK A 66 -10.54 1.38 -13.48
CA UNK A 66 -9.91 1.69 -14.54
C UNK A 66 -8.59 2.15 -14.44
N VAL A 67 -8.30 2.17 -13.42
CA VAL A 67 -6.98 2.75 -13.23
C VAL A 67 -5.92 1.77 -13.71
N SER A 68 -4.87 2.29 -14.33
CA SER A 68 -3.86 1.39 -14.86
C SER A 68 -3.06 0.71 -13.75
N GLN A 69 -2.44 -0.40 -14.07
CA GLN A 69 -1.62 -1.10 -13.10
C GLN A 69 -0.43 -0.25 -12.68
N GLU A 70 0.12 0.52 -13.60
CA GLU A 70 1.22 1.39 -13.24
C GLU A 70 0.78 2.44 -12.23
N ALA A 71 -0.42 2.97 -12.40
CA ALA A 71 -0.92 3.95 -11.46
C ALA A 71 -1.19 3.32 -10.09
N VAL A 72 -1.70 2.11 -10.08
CA VAL A 72 -1.90 1.41 -8.82
C VAL A 72 -0.57 1.22 -8.10
N GLY A 73 0.45 0.81 -8.83
CA GLY A 73 1.76 0.64 -8.23
C GLY A 73 2.33 1.94 -7.68
N ALA A 74 2.13 3.03 -8.41
CA ALA A 74 2.62 4.33 -7.95
C ALA A 74 1.89 4.79 -6.69
N VAL A 75 0.59 4.55 -6.63
CA VAL A 75 -0.17 4.90 -5.44
C VAL A 75 0.32 4.08 -4.25
N LEU A 76 0.56 2.81 -4.47
CA LEU A 76 1.04 1.97 -3.39
C LEU A 76 2.42 2.44 -2.92
N ASP A 77 3.30 2.79 -3.85
CA ASP A 77 4.63 3.28 -3.48
C ASP A 77 4.51 4.57 -2.67
N GLU A 78 3.61 5.45 -3.07
CA GLU A 78 3.40 6.68 -2.35
C GLU A 78 2.93 6.40 -0.93
N PHE A 79 2.03 5.43 -0.78
CA PHE A 79 1.51 5.07 0.51
C PHE A 79 2.60 4.49 1.40
N ILE A 80 3.42 3.61 0.85
CA ILE A 80 4.50 3.02 1.62
C ILE A 80 5.49 4.08 2.06
N THR A 81 5.82 5.01 1.17
CA THR A 81 6.72 6.08 1.51
C THR A 81 6.14 6.92 2.65
N LEU A 82 4.86 7.20 2.57
CA LEU A 82 4.20 7.98 3.58
C LEU A 82 4.25 7.28 4.93
N ILE A 83 4.00 5.98 4.94
CA ILE A 83 4.04 5.24 6.18
C ILE A 83 5.44 5.26 6.77
N LYS A 84 6.44 5.09 5.94
CA LYS A 84 7.79 5.09 6.46
C LYS A 84 8.17 6.43 7.10
N HIS A 85 7.65 7.51 6.55
CA HIS A 85 7.97 8.80 7.12
C HIS A 85 7.12 9.11 8.34
N GLN A 86 5.89 8.66 8.35
CA GLN A 86 5.00 9.03 9.42
C GLN A 86 5.22 8.20 10.65
N THR A 87 5.53 6.97 10.53
CA THR A 87 5.62 6.21 11.72
C THR A 87 6.95 5.61 11.79
N SER A 88 7.69 5.95 12.68
CA SER A 88 8.91 5.27 12.94
C SER A 88 8.62 4.17 13.90
N LEU A 89 7.38 4.04 14.28
CA LEU A 89 7.11 3.10 15.20
C LEU A 89 7.08 1.83 14.75
N GLY A 90 6.78 0.99 14.82
CA GLY A 90 6.68 -0.31 14.54
C GLY A 90 7.05 -0.80 13.19
N PHE A 91 6.97 -0.03 12.22
CA PHE A 91 7.21 -0.48 10.88
C PHE A 91 8.70 -0.80 10.74
N GLY A 92 9.02 -2.05 10.64
CA GLY A 92 10.41 -2.44 10.53
C GLY A 92 11.15 -2.52 11.83
N SER A 93 10.50 -2.29 12.93
CA SER A 93 11.19 -2.36 14.20
C SER A 93 11.44 -3.81 14.55
N THR A 94 12.41 -4.01 15.43
CA THR A 94 12.73 -5.35 15.90
C THR A 94 11.55 -5.99 16.61
N ASP A 95 10.85 -5.22 17.42
CA ASP A 95 9.71 -5.78 18.13
C ASP A 95 8.62 -6.22 17.16
N TYR A 96 8.39 -5.43 16.13
CA TYR A 96 7.38 -5.78 15.16
C TYR A 96 7.77 -7.08 14.46
N VAL A 97 9.02 -7.18 14.04
CA VAL A 97 9.49 -8.36 13.34
C VAL A 97 9.39 -9.59 14.24
N GLU A 98 9.78 -9.44 15.51
CA GLU A 98 9.67 -10.55 16.42
C GLU A 98 8.25 -11.02 16.56
N ASN A 99 7.33 -10.09 16.72
CA ASN A 99 5.93 -10.47 16.92
C ASN A 99 5.37 -11.17 15.68
N VAL A 100 5.72 -10.69 14.51
CA VAL A 100 5.25 -11.32 13.29
C VAL A 100 5.80 -12.73 13.18
N MET A 101 7.08 -12.91 13.49
CA MET A 101 7.67 -14.23 13.38
C MET A 101 7.08 -15.20 14.36
N VAL A 102 6.84 -14.73 15.59
CA VAL A 102 6.27 -15.61 16.59
C VAL A 102 4.87 -16.03 16.19
N LYS A 103 4.08 -15.11 15.68
CA LYS A 103 2.73 -15.46 15.26
C LYS A 103 2.74 -16.40 14.06
N ALA A 104 3.69 -16.22 13.17
CA ALA A 104 3.73 -17.05 11.99
C ALA A 104 4.31 -18.42 12.23
N LEU A 105 5.35 -18.53 13.05
CA LEU A 105 6.10 -19.75 13.18
C LEU A 105 6.00 -20.43 14.54
N GLY A 106 5.50 -19.75 15.51
CA GLY A 106 5.56 -20.27 16.88
C GLY A 106 6.87 -19.84 17.51
N GLU A 107 6.94 -19.89 18.83
CA GLU A 107 8.08 -19.32 19.52
C GLU A 107 9.39 -19.99 19.19
N ASP A 108 9.41 -21.30 19.21
CA ASP A 108 10.67 -21.99 19.00
C ASP A 108 11.26 -21.72 17.63
N LYS A 109 10.46 -21.84 16.60
CA LYS A 109 10.95 -21.63 15.26
C LYS A 109 11.25 -20.15 15.03
N ALA A 110 10.45 -19.29 15.62
CA ALA A 110 10.67 -17.86 15.45
C ALA A 110 12.02 -17.46 16.01
N TYR A 111 12.34 -17.93 17.20
CA TYR A 111 13.61 -17.55 17.79
C TYR A 111 14.78 -18.13 17.00
N SER A 112 14.61 -19.29 16.45
CA SER A 112 15.64 -19.87 15.63
C SER A 112 15.92 -19.01 14.40
N VAL A 113 14.86 -18.55 13.75
CA VAL A 113 15.00 -17.72 12.57
C VAL A 113 15.53 -16.34 12.96
N LEU A 114 15.02 -15.79 14.05
CA LEU A 114 15.45 -14.47 14.48
C LEU A 114 16.94 -14.43 14.79
N ASN A 115 17.47 -15.49 15.35
CA ASN A 115 18.88 -15.52 15.63
C ASN A 115 19.71 -15.39 14.38
N ARG A 116 19.17 -15.84 13.26
CA ARG A 116 19.91 -15.75 12.02
C ARG A 116 19.78 -14.40 11.36
N ILE A 117 18.64 -13.74 11.52
CA ILE A 117 18.43 -12.51 10.79
C ILE A 117 18.65 -11.25 11.61
N MET A 118 18.77 -11.37 12.92
CA MET A 118 19.02 -10.19 13.72
C MET A 118 20.42 -9.69 13.47
N PRO A 119 20.58 -8.38 13.44
CA PRO A 119 21.91 -7.84 13.23
C PRO A 119 22.86 -8.27 14.34
N GLN A 120 24.01 -8.71 13.96
CA GLN A 120 24.96 -9.16 14.95
C GLN A 120 25.47 -8.04 15.82
N ASN A 121 25.60 -6.88 15.26
CA ASN A 121 26.09 -5.81 16.06
C ASN A 121 25.10 -5.48 17.15
N ALA A 122 23.85 -5.69 16.92
CA ALA A 122 22.89 -5.42 17.93
C ALA A 122 23.15 -6.35 19.08
N SER A 123 23.42 -7.58 18.79
CA SER A 123 23.61 -8.46 19.87
C SER A 123 25.00 -8.27 20.33
N GLY A 124 25.86 -7.91 19.46
CA GLY A 124 27.19 -7.81 19.89
C GLY A 124 27.31 -6.79 20.93
N GLY A 125 26.38 -6.01 20.93
CA GLY A 125 26.53 -5.18 21.97
C GLY A 125 26.95 -5.90 23.08
N MET A 126 27.04 -6.79 22.96
CA MET A 126 27.45 -7.39 23.82
C MET A 126 28.38 -7.44 24.09
#